data_8a7c6c6fd6ba6389841999f8b6111407
#
_entry.id   8a7c6c6fd6ba6389841999f8b6111407
#
_cell.length_a   1.000
_cell.length_b   1.000
_cell.length_c   1.000
_cell.angle_alpha   90.00
_cell.angle_beta   90.00
_cell.angle_gamma   90.00
#
_symmetry.space_group_name_H-M   'P 1'
#
loop_
_entity.id
_entity.type
_entity.pdbx_description
1 polymer ?
#
loop_
_entity_poly.entity_id
_entity_poly.type
_entity_poly.pdbx_seq_one_letter_code
_entity_poly.pdbx_strand_id
1 'polypeptide(L)'
;NKVIDINMHFLPTDLFTNEEVLNGFLYSAPITMGLKAYRGKTPDGAKDQIVLATEDGKDILNYVEGDYTLETKLRAMDEVGVDIALLRMPVWQEWLPLDMCRIVNDQAAEMCRQSEGRLYANAVLPPWGRKEDIYELERCLGELGMVGVQFACCYGDKFLDDELFKPYLKVLNDKKVPCAIHHTPGQNAFG
;
A
#
# COMPACT_ATOMS: atom_id res chain seq x y z
N ASN A 1 21.01 -9.88 -17.25
CA ASN A 1 19.59 -9.50 -17.18
C ASN A 1 19.29 -9.09 -15.75
N LYS A 2 18.50 -8.03 -15.55
CA LYS A 2 18.04 -7.64 -14.21
C LYS A 2 16.81 -8.46 -13.82
N VAL A 3 16.74 -8.87 -12.56
CA VAL A 3 15.57 -9.48 -11.93
C VAL A 3 14.78 -8.40 -11.23
N ILE A 4 13.50 -8.27 -11.54
CA ILE A 4 12.63 -7.21 -11.00
C ILE A 4 11.45 -7.85 -10.28
N ASP A 5 11.30 -7.55 -8.98
CA ASP A 5 10.10 -7.86 -8.22
C ASP A 5 9.09 -6.70 -8.35
N ILE A 6 7.93 -6.97 -8.90
CA ILE A 6 6.89 -5.96 -9.13
C ILE A 6 5.85 -5.87 -8.00
N ASN A 7 6.00 -6.62 -6.93
CA ASN A 7 5.00 -6.69 -5.85
C ASN A 7 5.61 -6.85 -4.45
N MET A 8 6.63 -6.08 -4.13
CA MET A 8 7.20 -6.07 -2.79
C MET A 8 6.29 -5.25 -1.84
N HIS A 9 5.74 -5.88 -0.82
CA HIS A 9 4.88 -5.20 0.14
C HIS A 9 5.63 -4.14 0.94
N PHE A 10 4.99 -2.99 1.12
CA PHE A 10 5.47 -1.87 1.93
C PHE A 10 4.40 -1.45 2.93
N LEU A 11 4.84 -1.18 4.15
CA LEU A 11 4.08 -0.49 5.19
C LEU A 11 4.96 0.58 5.82
N PRO A 12 4.38 1.72 6.22
CA PRO A 12 5.15 2.75 6.94
C PRO A 12 5.70 2.19 8.25
N THR A 13 6.96 2.45 8.55
CA THR A 13 7.56 2.02 9.82
C THR A 13 6.91 2.68 11.04
N ASP A 14 6.32 3.86 10.84
CA ASP A 14 5.57 4.60 11.87
C ASP A 14 4.34 3.84 12.40
N LEU A 15 3.85 2.83 11.72
CA LEU A 15 2.80 1.95 12.24
C LEU A 15 3.15 1.29 13.58
N PHE A 16 4.43 1.14 13.88
CA PHE A 16 4.90 0.49 15.10
C PHE A 16 5.43 1.49 16.15
N THR A 17 5.60 2.76 15.77
CA THR A 17 6.22 3.79 16.63
C THR A 17 5.34 5.02 16.87
N ASN A 18 4.27 5.20 16.09
CA ASN A 18 3.37 6.33 16.18
C ASN A 18 1.91 5.87 16.32
N GLU A 19 1.34 6.10 17.51
CA GLU A 19 -0.03 5.67 17.84
C GLU A 19 -1.11 6.34 16.96
N GLU A 20 -0.90 7.55 16.49
CA GLU A 20 -1.85 8.23 15.59
C GLU A 20 -1.89 7.54 14.24
N VAL A 21 -0.74 7.22 13.68
CA VAL A 21 -0.61 6.48 12.40
C VAL A 21 -1.20 5.08 12.56
N LEU A 22 -0.86 4.36 13.62
CA LEU A 22 -1.41 3.05 13.92
C LEU A 22 -2.95 3.08 13.98
N ASN A 23 -3.51 4.00 14.75
CA ASN A 23 -4.96 4.11 14.90
C ASN A 23 -5.65 4.45 13.59
N GLY A 24 -5.08 5.35 12.76
CA GLY A 24 -5.57 5.67 11.42
C GLY A 24 -5.63 4.42 10.53
N PHE A 25 -4.60 3.58 10.57
CA PHE A 25 -4.57 2.32 9.83
C PHE A 25 -5.59 1.30 10.36
N LEU A 26 -5.66 1.10 11.66
CA LEU A 26 -6.60 0.14 12.26
C LEU A 26 -8.05 0.52 11.98
N TYR A 27 -8.36 1.83 12.04
CA TYR A 27 -9.69 2.35 11.71
C TYR A 27 -10.04 2.18 10.23
N SER A 28 -9.04 2.24 9.35
CA SER A 28 -9.20 2.12 7.90
C SER A 28 -9.21 0.67 7.40
N ALA A 29 -9.20 -0.32 8.28
CA ALA A 29 -9.34 -1.71 7.86
C ALA A 29 -10.64 -1.90 7.07
N PRO A 30 -10.64 -2.74 6.02
CA PRO A 30 -11.78 -2.86 5.12
C PRO A 30 -12.98 -3.57 5.76
N ILE A 31 -13.72 -2.83 6.58
CA ILE A 31 -14.88 -3.30 7.35
C ILE A 31 -15.97 -3.85 6.41
N THR A 32 -16.15 -3.24 5.24
CA THR A 32 -17.13 -3.69 4.24
C THR A 32 -16.84 -5.09 3.69
N MET A 33 -15.62 -5.59 3.91
CA MET A 33 -15.23 -6.96 3.57
C MET A 33 -15.28 -7.91 4.77
N GLY A 34 -15.87 -7.48 5.89
CA GLY A 34 -15.91 -8.27 7.13
C GLY A 34 -14.51 -8.47 7.76
N LEU A 35 -13.62 -7.51 7.57
CA LEU A 35 -12.28 -7.56 8.15
C LEU A 35 -12.18 -6.64 9.36
N LYS A 36 -11.34 -7.06 10.31
CA LYS A 36 -10.93 -6.28 11.48
C LYS A 36 -9.41 -6.17 11.50
N ALA A 37 -8.90 -5.06 11.98
CA ALA A 37 -7.47 -4.91 12.23
C ALA A 37 -7.24 -4.60 13.71
N TYR A 38 -6.19 -5.17 14.30
CA TYR A 38 -5.80 -4.92 15.67
C TYR A 38 -4.29 -5.09 15.85
N ARG A 39 -3.76 -4.44 16.91
CA ARG A 39 -2.39 -4.64 17.35
C ARG A 39 -2.30 -5.89 18.21
N GLY A 40 -1.33 -6.73 17.94
CA GLY A 40 -1.02 -7.93 18.68
C GLY A 40 0.47 -8.12 18.92
N LYS A 41 0.85 -9.28 19.38
CA LYS A 41 2.24 -9.73 19.50
C LYS A 41 2.45 -10.97 18.65
N THR A 42 3.71 -11.18 18.22
CA THR A 42 4.13 -12.46 17.63
C THR A 42 3.91 -13.61 18.63
N PRO A 43 3.78 -14.87 18.18
CA PRO A 43 3.51 -16.00 19.07
C PRO A 43 4.52 -16.18 20.19
N ASP A 44 5.76 -15.75 20.00
CA ASP A 44 6.83 -15.74 21.00
C ASP A 44 6.80 -14.50 21.92
N GLY A 45 5.91 -13.54 21.65
CA GLY A 45 5.77 -12.27 22.37
C GLY A 45 6.87 -11.24 22.11
N ALA A 46 7.83 -11.54 21.23
CA ALA A 46 9.03 -10.72 21.07
C ALA A 46 8.82 -9.43 20.29
N LYS A 47 7.91 -9.43 19.31
CA LYS A 47 7.67 -8.29 18.42
C LYS A 47 6.21 -7.87 18.42
N ASP A 48 5.96 -6.61 18.12
CA ASP A 48 4.63 -6.12 17.80
C ASP A 48 4.23 -6.56 16.40
N GLN A 49 2.93 -6.77 16.20
CA GLN A 49 2.35 -7.05 14.90
C GLN A 49 1.00 -6.37 14.74
N ILE A 50 0.65 -6.09 13.48
CA ILE A 50 -0.71 -5.72 13.10
C ILE A 50 -1.35 -6.94 12.47
N VAL A 51 -2.50 -7.33 12.99
CA VAL A 51 -3.23 -8.51 12.55
C VAL A 51 -4.47 -8.06 11.80
N LEU A 52 -4.68 -8.62 10.60
CA LEU A 52 -5.97 -8.62 9.95
C LEU A 52 -6.68 -9.93 10.22
N ALA A 53 -7.91 -9.84 10.68
CA ALA A 53 -8.75 -10.99 10.98
C ALA A 53 -10.14 -10.86 10.36
N THR A 54 -10.79 -11.98 10.15
CA THR A 54 -12.21 -12.05 9.79
C THR A 54 -13.10 -11.66 10.97
N GLU A 55 -14.38 -11.41 10.74
CA GLU A 55 -15.34 -11.05 11.81
C GLU A 55 -15.41 -12.09 12.92
N ASP A 56 -15.31 -13.38 12.57
CA ASP A 56 -15.30 -14.51 13.49
C ASP A 56 -13.95 -14.72 14.21
N GLY A 57 -12.98 -13.84 13.95
CA GLY A 57 -11.71 -13.78 14.68
C GLY A 57 -10.60 -14.67 14.12
N LYS A 58 -10.72 -15.17 12.88
CA LYS A 58 -9.66 -15.92 12.23
C LYS A 58 -8.64 -14.95 11.61
N ASP A 59 -7.39 -15.05 12.05
CA ASP A 59 -6.26 -14.29 11.48
C ASP A 59 -6.02 -14.70 10.02
N ILE A 60 -5.90 -13.70 9.15
CA ILE A 60 -5.64 -13.89 7.72
C ILE A 60 -4.29 -13.31 7.28
N LEU A 61 -3.85 -12.22 7.91
CA LEU A 61 -2.57 -11.57 7.61
C LEU A 61 -1.96 -11.00 8.88
N ASN A 62 -0.65 -11.14 9.02
CA ASN A 62 0.14 -10.57 10.12
C ASN A 62 1.26 -9.73 9.55
N TYR A 63 1.34 -8.47 9.98
CA TYR A 63 2.42 -7.55 9.64
C TYR A 63 3.29 -7.35 10.87
N VAL A 64 4.52 -7.85 10.82
CA VAL A 64 5.42 -7.91 11.98
C VAL A 64 6.38 -6.72 11.97
N GLU A 65 6.60 -6.14 13.13
CA GLU A 65 7.57 -5.07 13.35
C GLU A 65 8.98 -5.48 12.89
N GLY A 66 9.62 -4.59 12.11
CA GLY A 66 10.97 -4.80 11.57
C GLY A 66 11.00 -5.46 10.18
N ASP A 67 9.91 -6.09 9.72
CA ASP A 67 9.91 -6.76 8.40
C ASP A 67 9.86 -5.77 7.23
N TYR A 68 9.45 -4.51 7.49
CA TYR A 68 9.24 -3.49 6.47
C TYR A 68 10.34 -2.42 6.42
N THR A 69 11.44 -2.59 7.14
CA THR A 69 12.58 -1.66 7.09
C THR A 69 13.35 -1.78 5.79
N LEU A 70 14.05 -0.71 5.39
CA LEU A 70 14.91 -0.71 4.21
C LEU A 70 15.96 -1.83 4.27
N GLU A 71 16.62 -1.98 5.42
CA GLU A 71 17.65 -3.01 5.63
C GLU A 71 17.10 -4.42 5.41
N THR A 72 15.93 -4.73 6.00
CA THR A 72 15.30 -6.04 5.84
C THR A 72 14.94 -6.32 4.39
N LYS A 73 14.42 -5.32 3.67
CA LYS A 73 14.07 -5.45 2.25
C LYS A 73 15.30 -5.68 1.37
N LEU A 74 16.34 -4.86 1.52
CA LEU A 74 17.56 -5.01 0.73
C LEU A 74 18.22 -6.37 0.99
N ARG A 75 18.32 -6.80 2.24
CA ARG A 75 18.84 -8.13 2.58
C ARG A 75 18.03 -9.24 1.92
N ALA A 76 16.70 -9.22 2.00
CA ALA A 76 15.84 -10.22 1.36
C ALA A 76 16.03 -10.23 -0.17
N MET A 77 16.15 -9.07 -0.81
CA MET A 77 16.44 -8.97 -2.24
C MET A 77 17.79 -9.62 -2.60
N ASP A 78 18.82 -9.36 -1.81
CA ASP A 78 20.16 -9.91 -2.04
C ASP A 78 20.17 -11.42 -1.88
N GLU A 79 19.49 -11.96 -0.88
CA GLU A 79 19.38 -13.40 -0.62
C GLU A 79 18.74 -14.18 -1.78
N VAL A 80 17.78 -13.57 -2.50
CA VAL A 80 17.07 -14.22 -3.61
C VAL A 80 17.49 -13.71 -4.99
N GLY A 81 18.44 -12.79 -5.08
CA GLY A 81 18.98 -12.27 -6.33
C GLY A 81 18.06 -11.32 -7.08
N VAL A 82 17.23 -10.54 -6.36
CA VAL A 82 16.41 -9.47 -6.94
C VAL A 82 17.20 -8.18 -7.04
N ASP A 83 17.32 -7.61 -8.24
CA ASP A 83 18.08 -6.38 -8.49
C ASP A 83 17.26 -5.12 -8.14
N ILE A 84 15.98 -5.12 -8.50
CA ILE A 84 15.06 -3.97 -8.33
C ILE A 84 13.74 -4.48 -7.79
N ALA A 85 13.13 -3.74 -6.87
CA ALA A 85 11.78 -4.03 -6.43
C ALA A 85 10.86 -2.81 -6.51
N LEU A 86 9.57 -3.07 -6.77
CA LEU A 86 8.51 -2.09 -6.77
C LEU A 86 7.68 -2.22 -5.49
N LEU A 87 7.76 -1.20 -4.64
CA LEU A 87 7.00 -1.14 -3.40
C LEU A 87 5.51 -0.95 -3.69
N ARG A 88 4.72 -1.75 -3.02
CA ARG A 88 3.26 -1.74 -3.13
C ARG A 88 2.63 -1.89 -1.75
N MET A 89 1.55 -1.14 -1.54
CA MET A 89 0.76 -1.26 -0.32
C MET A 89 -0.01 -2.59 -0.32
N PRO A 90 0.00 -3.36 0.77
CA PRO A 90 -0.92 -4.48 0.92
C PRO A 90 -2.36 -3.97 1.12
N VAL A 91 -3.25 -4.73 1.64
CA VAL A 91 -4.72 -4.61 1.71
C VAL A 91 -5.33 -3.21 1.98
N TRP A 92 -4.60 -2.29 2.63
CA TRP A 92 -5.16 -0.99 3.05
C TRP A 92 -5.38 0.04 1.95
N GLN A 93 -4.81 -0.14 0.74
CA GLN A 93 -4.92 0.84 -0.34
C GLN A 93 -6.37 1.18 -0.73
N GLU A 94 -7.31 0.29 -0.45
CA GLU A 94 -8.71 0.49 -0.81
C GLU A 94 -9.42 1.51 0.08
N TRP A 95 -8.90 1.75 1.30
CA TRP A 95 -9.69 2.42 2.34
C TRP A 95 -8.97 3.54 3.07
N LEU A 96 -7.72 3.80 2.72
CA LEU A 96 -6.95 4.85 3.37
C LEU A 96 -7.50 6.24 3.03
N PRO A 97 -7.73 7.10 4.02
CA PRO A 97 -8.01 8.51 3.80
C PRO A 97 -6.76 9.24 3.28
N LEU A 98 -6.94 10.43 2.71
CA LEU A 98 -5.87 11.16 2.01
C LEU A 98 -4.66 11.49 2.89
N ASP A 99 -4.86 11.83 4.15
CA ASP A 99 -3.80 12.09 5.12
C ASP A 99 -2.93 10.85 5.36
N MET A 100 -3.55 9.70 5.50
CA MET A 100 -2.83 8.42 5.61
C MET A 100 -2.12 8.05 4.30
N CYS A 101 -2.75 8.26 3.15
CA CYS A 101 -2.10 8.07 1.85
C CYS A 101 -0.82 8.92 1.73
N ARG A 102 -0.86 10.18 2.17
CA ARG A 102 0.32 11.06 2.16
C ARG A 102 1.46 10.53 3.03
N ILE A 103 1.17 10.04 4.23
CA ILE A 103 2.18 9.42 5.11
C ILE A 103 2.82 8.21 4.42
N VAL A 104 2.01 7.34 3.83
CA VAL A 104 2.50 6.16 3.09
C VAL A 104 3.38 6.59 1.92
N ASN A 105 2.91 7.53 1.11
CA ASN A 105 3.64 8.00 -0.08
C ASN A 105 4.97 8.66 0.30
N ASP A 106 4.98 9.51 1.32
CA ASP A 106 6.19 10.19 1.76
C ASP A 106 7.23 9.20 2.28
N GLN A 107 6.83 8.22 3.09
CA GLN A 107 7.76 7.21 3.62
C GLN A 107 8.24 6.23 2.55
N ALA A 108 7.38 5.85 1.59
CA ALA A 108 7.78 5.02 0.47
C ALA A 108 8.79 5.75 -0.42
N ALA A 109 8.57 7.03 -0.72
CA ALA A 109 9.50 7.85 -1.49
C ALA A 109 10.85 8.02 -0.79
N GLU A 110 10.83 8.24 0.54
CA GLU A 110 12.05 8.30 1.34
C GLU A 110 12.85 7.00 1.29
N MET A 111 12.17 5.87 1.47
CA MET A 111 12.81 4.56 1.37
C MET A 111 13.39 4.30 -0.03
N CYS A 112 12.68 4.69 -1.09
CA CYS A 112 13.19 4.59 -2.45
C CYS A 112 14.46 5.43 -2.64
N ARG A 113 14.49 6.65 -2.13
CA ARG A 113 15.65 7.54 -2.22
C ARG A 113 16.89 6.98 -1.49
N GLN A 114 16.67 6.39 -0.32
CA GLN A 114 17.73 5.76 0.47
C GLN A 114 18.23 4.43 -0.12
N SER A 115 17.45 3.80 -1.00
CA SER A 115 17.79 2.50 -1.60
C SER A 115 18.80 2.56 -2.75
N GLU A 116 19.28 3.76 -3.12
CA GLU A 116 20.23 3.96 -4.22
C GLU A 116 19.81 3.31 -5.54
N GLY A 117 18.50 3.37 -5.86
CA GLY A 117 17.93 2.85 -7.11
C GLY A 117 17.56 1.36 -7.09
N ARG A 118 17.58 0.74 -5.91
CA ARG A 118 17.11 -0.64 -5.72
C ARG A 118 15.59 -0.72 -5.56
N LEU A 119 14.95 0.34 -5.02
CA LEU A 119 13.51 0.39 -4.78
C LEU A 119 12.85 1.52 -5.57
N TYR A 120 11.67 1.26 -6.08
CA TYR A 120 10.73 2.21 -6.65
C TYR A 120 9.36 2.01 -6.00
N ALA A 121 8.45 2.97 -6.11
CA ALA A 121 7.14 2.87 -5.46
C ALA A 121 6.00 3.26 -6.39
N ASN A 122 4.86 2.65 -6.18
CA ASN A 122 3.57 3.10 -6.68
C ASN A 122 2.89 4.02 -5.65
N ALA A 123 2.26 5.08 -6.13
CA ALA A 123 1.43 5.95 -5.32
C ALA A 123 0.20 5.19 -4.78
N VAL A 124 -0.18 5.50 -3.56
CA VAL A 124 -1.42 5.06 -2.92
C VAL A 124 -2.35 6.26 -2.81
N LEU A 125 -3.61 6.11 -3.18
CA LEU A 125 -4.58 7.19 -3.26
C LEU A 125 -5.94 6.76 -2.71
N PRO A 126 -6.72 7.68 -2.12
CA PRO A 126 -8.10 7.39 -1.75
C PRO A 126 -8.94 7.11 -3.01
N PRO A 127 -9.98 6.28 -2.92
CA PRO A 127 -10.79 5.89 -4.09
C PRO A 127 -11.89 6.90 -4.44
N TRP A 128 -11.69 8.20 -4.22
CA TRP A 128 -12.76 9.20 -4.34
C TRP A 128 -12.64 10.12 -5.56
N GLY A 129 -11.48 10.20 -6.20
CA GLY A 129 -11.25 11.05 -7.39
C GLY A 129 -11.48 12.53 -7.17
N ARG A 130 -11.40 13.01 -5.93
CA ARG A 130 -11.58 14.42 -5.58
C ARG A 130 -10.39 15.24 -6.05
N LYS A 131 -10.54 16.55 -6.11
CA LYS A 131 -9.49 17.46 -6.57
C LYS A 131 -8.20 17.33 -5.75
N GLU A 132 -8.32 17.23 -4.43
CA GLU A 132 -7.20 17.03 -3.52
C GLU A 132 -6.50 15.67 -3.71
N ASP A 133 -7.25 14.63 -4.09
CA ASP A 133 -6.69 13.30 -4.37
C ASP A 133 -5.89 13.32 -5.69
N ILE A 134 -6.35 14.08 -6.68
CA ILE A 134 -5.63 14.29 -7.95
C ILE A 134 -4.35 15.10 -7.73
N TYR A 135 -4.38 16.12 -6.87
CA TYR A 135 -3.16 16.85 -6.51
C TYR A 135 -2.13 15.96 -5.84
N GLU A 136 -2.58 15.04 -4.98
CA GLU A 136 -1.67 14.06 -4.38
C GLU A 136 -1.06 13.12 -5.44
N LEU A 137 -1.85 12.64 -6.41
CA LEU A 137 -1.33 11.85 -7.52
C LEU A 137 -0.24 12.61 -8.29
N GLU A 138 -0.50 13.88 -8.63
CA GLU A 138 0.46 14.72 -9.34
C GLU A 138 1.73 14.97 -8.54
N ARG A 139 1.61 15.17 -7.22
CA ARG A 139 2.74 15.28 -6.28
C ARG A 139 3.57 14.00 -6.26
N CYS A 140 2.93 12.85 -6.15
CA CYS A 140 3.61 11.55 -6.15
C CYS A 140 4.42 11.32 -7.43
N LEU A 141 3.82 11.59 -8.58
CA LEU A 141 4.47 11.37 -9.88
C LEU A 141 5.54 12.43 -10.20
N GLY A 142 5.40 13.64 -9.68
CA GLY A 142 6.32 14.75 -9.93
C GLY A 142 7.39 14.89 -8.85
N GLU A 143 6.99 15.26 -7.65
CA GLU A 143 7.92 15.63 -6.57
C GLU A 143 8.54 14.40 -5.90
N LEU A 144 7.73 13.34 -5.67
CA LEU A 144 8.18 12.13 -5.00
C LEU A 144 8.83 11.10 -5.94
N GLY A 145 8.74 11.29 -7.25
CA GLY A 145 9.38 10.44 -8.25
C GLY A 145 8.81 9.02 -8.31
N MET A 146 7.55 8.84 -7.92
CA MET A 146 6.88 7.54 -8.02
C MET A 146 6.65 7.14 -9.48
N VAL A 147 6.73 5.85 -9.75
CA VAL A 147 6.75 5.32 -11.13
C VAL A 147 5.38 4.83 -11.62
N GLY A 148 4.40 4.81 -10.77
CA GLY A 148 3.05 4.34 -11.07
C GLY A 148 2.06 4.65 -9.96
N VAL A 149 0.86 4.11 -10.11
CA VAL A 149 -0.17 4.13 -9.08
C VAL A 149 -0.67 2.71 -8.83
N GLN A 150 -1.08 2.44 -7.60
CA GLN A 150 -1.76 1.19 -7.27
C GLN A 150 -3.23 1.47 -6.98
N PHE A 151 -4.11 0.68 -7.62
CA PHE A 151 -5.52 0.60 -7.27
C PHE A 151 -5.89 -0.84 -6.90
N ALA A 152 -6.93 -0.99 -6.08
CA ALA A 152 -7.63 -2.26 -5.93
C ALA A 152 -8.45 -2.57 -7.19
N CYS A 153 -8.79 -3.83 -7.41
CA CYS A 153 -9.65 -4.22 -8.53
C CYS A 153 -11.09 -3.67 -8.37
N CYS A 154 -11.51 -3.40 -7.14
CA CYS A 154 -12.79 -2.76 -6.82
C CYS A 154 -12.74 -2.10 -5.43
N TYR A 155 -13.69 -1.20 -5.18
CA TYR A 155 -13.87 -0.44 -3.95
C TYR A 155 -15.35 -0.54 -3.54
N GLY A 156 -15.71 -1.58 -2.80
CA GLY A 156 -17.10 -1.92 -2.55
C GLY A 156 -17.79 -2.37 -3.86
N ASP A 157 -18.84 -1.69 -4.26
CA ASP A 157 -19.58 -1.91 -5.51
C ASP A 157 -19.02 -1.14 -6.72
N LYS A 158 -17.90 -0.41 -6.55
CA LYS A 158 -17.27 0.40 -7.59
C LYS A 158 -16.09 -0.32 -8.22
N PHE A 159 -16.10 -0.46 -9.53
CA PHE A 159 -15.00 -0.96 -10.33
C PHE A 159 -14.24 0.20 -11.00
N LEU A 160 -13.07 -0.08 -11.57
CA LEU A 160 -12.21 0.97 -12.14
C LEU A 160 -12.77 1.65 -13.40
N ASP A 161 -13.86 1.14 -13.98
CA ASP A 161 -14.63 1.77 -15.06
C ASP A 161 -15.69 2.77 -14.58
N ASP A 162 -15.92 2.88 -13.26
CA ASP A 162 -16.80 3.90 -12.67
C ASP A 162 -16.25 5.32 -12.95
N GLU A 163 -17.18 6.27 -13.10
CA GLU A 163 -16.89 7.70 -13.32
C GLU A 163 -15.91 8.28 -12.29
N LEU A 164 -15.93 7.73 -11.07
CA LEU A 164 -15.09 8.11 -9.95
C LEU A 164 -13.58 8.02 -10.26
N PHE A 165 -13.18 7.05 -11.09
CA PHE A 165 -11.78 6.82 -11.42
C PHE A 165 -11.31 7.56 -12.68
N LYS A 166 -12.21 8.13 -13.47
CA LYS A 166 -11.86 8.85 -14.70
C LYS A 166 -10.83 9.96 -14.50
N PRO A 167 -10.89 10.80 -13.44
CA PRO A 167 -9.88 11.82 -13.21
C PRO A 167 -8.47 11.23 -13.05
N TYR A 168 -8.34 10.13 -12.29
CA TYR A 168 -7.06 9.43 -12.14
C TYR A 168 -6.57 8.86 -13.47
N LEU A 169 -7.43 8.11 -14.16
CA LEU A 169 -7.09 7.46 -15.43
C LEU A 169 -6.69 8.48 -16.49
N LYS A 170 -7.30 9.68 -16.47
CA LYS A 170 -6.91 10.77 -17.36
C LYS A 170 -5.47 11.22 -17.08
N VAL A 171 -5.10 11.49 -15.83
CA VAL A 171 -3.73 11.90 -15.47
C VAL A 171 -2.72 10.82 -15.86
N LEU A 172 -3.02 9.56 -15.55
CA LEU A 172 -2.15 8.43 -15.89
C LEU A 172 -1.96 8.28 -17.40
N ASN A 173 -3.04 8.40 -18.18
CA ASN A 173 -2.96 8.35 -19.62
C ASN A 173 -2.16 9.52 -20.20
N ASP A 174 -2.39 10.74 -19.74
CA ASP A 174 -1.70 11.94 -20.23
C ASP A 174 -0.19 11.87 -19.92
N LYS A 175 0.18 11.37 -18.75
CA LYS A 175 1.57 11.23 -18.34
C LYS A 175 2.23 9.91 -18.79
N LYS A 176 1.48 8.99 -19.39
CA LYS A 176 1.95 7.63 -19.79
C LYS A 176 2.50 6.83 -18.62
N VAL A 177 1.84 6.91 -17.49
CA VAL A 177 2.22 6.24 -16.24
C VAL A 177 1.40 4.95 -16.07
N PRO A 178 2.02 3.83 -15.67
CA PRO A 178 1.31 2.57 -15.47
C PRO A 178 0.42 2.59 -14.23
N CYS A 179 -0.65 1.82 -14.29
CA CYS A 179 -1.53 1.51 -13.17
C CYS A 179 -1.36 0.04 -12.80
N ALA A 180 -1.01 -0.22 -11.55
CA ALA A 180 -1.00 -1.57 -11.00
C ALA A 180 -2.34 -1.86 -10.34
N ILE A 181 -3.00 -2.93 -10.75
CA ILE A 181 -4.27 -3.37 -10.18
C ILE A 181 -3.98 -4.52 -9.21
N HIS A 182 -4.42 -4.38 -7.96
CA HIS A 182 -4.27 -5.39 -6.92
C HIS A 182 -5.62 -6.07 -6.65
N HIS A 183 -5.59 -7.38 -6.38
CA HIS A 183 -6.79 -8.09 -5.97
C HIS A 183 -7.27 -7.61 -4.59
N THR A 184 -8.57 -7.69 -4.36
CA THR A 184 -9.22 -7.33 -3.10
C THR A 184 -9.60 -8.60 -2.34
N PRO A 185 -9.16 -8.79 -1.07
CA PRO A 185 -9.57 -9.94 -0.27
C PRO A 185 -11.10 -9.93 -0.01
N GLY A 186 -11.72 -11.09 -0.06
CA GLY A 186 -13.08 -11.30 0.44
C GLY A 186 -14.24 -10.91 -0.47
N GLN A 187 -13.99 -10.35 -1.64
CA GLN A 187 -15.04 -10.23 -2.64
C GLN A 187 -15.08 -11.47 -3.53
N ASN A 188 -16.15 -12.26 -3.41
CA ASN A 188 -16.55 -13.15 -4.48
C ASN A 188 -17.01 -12.26 -5.64
N ALA A 189 -16.06 -11.86 -6.49
CA ALA A 189 -16.31 -10.99 -7.63
C ALA A 189 -17.26 -11.64 -8.68
N PHE A 190 -17.58 -12.88 -8.48
CA PHE A 190 -18.47 -13.68 -9.29
C PHE A 190 -19.37 -14.47 -8.33
N GLY A 191 -20.43 -13.84 -7.86
CA GLY A 191 -21.49 -14.48 -7.07
C GLY A 191 -22.21 -15.58 -7.83
#